data_46f2ae78b7df749ae2a1d4aaca254dc5
#
_entry.id   46f2ae78b7df749ae2a1d4aaca254dc5
#
_cell.length_a   1.000
_cell.length_b   1.000
_cell.length_c   1.000
_cell.angle_alpha   90.00
_cell.angle_beta   90.00
_cell.angle_gamma   90.00
#
_symmetry.space_group_name_H-M   'P 1'
#
loop_
_entity.id
_entity.type
_entity.pdbx_description
1 polymer ?
#
loop_
_entity_poly.entity_id
_entity_poly.type
_entity_poly.pdbx_seq_one_letter_code
_entity_poly.pdbx_strand_id
1 'polypeptide(L)'
;LGEERLKKLINWILRYFADLDIPVKRGTFIEFRQGMLNVSPIGRNCSREERNEFEKFDLANKVRETMVAKLKEEFADYNLTYSIGGQISFDLFPTGWDKTYCLKYLAEADFDEIHFFGDKTFEGGNDFEIFSSPRTIGHAIADADPLTTLKKLSELFGVACPSALSPPGSH
;
A
#
# COMPACT_ATOMS: atom_id res chain seq x y z
N LEU A 1 -15.46 -9.23 -8.02
CA LEU A 1 -15.23 -10.59 -7.51
C LEU A 1 -16.58 -11.18 -7.14
N GLY A 2 -17.58 -11.29 -7.17
CA GLY A 2 -18.82 -11.92 -6.68
C GLY A 2 -18.75 -12.37 -5.20
N GLU A 3 -19.89 -12.33 -4.53
CA GLU A 3 -19.98 -12.55 -3.08
C GLU A 3 -19.47 -13.94 -2.65
N GLU A 4 -19.73 -14.99 -3.43
CA GLU A 4 -19.28 -16.34 -3.11
C GLU A 4 -17.75 -16.50 -3.15
N ARG A 5 -17.09 -15.87 -4.14
CA ARG A 5 -15.63 -15.87 -4.24
C ARG A 5 -15.02 -15.04 -3.12
N LEU A 6 -15.61 -13.89 -2.80
CA LEU A 6 -15.18 -13.03 -1.72
C LEU A 6 -15.26 -13.73 -0.36
N LYS A 7 -16.36 -14.40 -0.09
CA LYS A 7 -16.57 -15.20 1.12
C LYS A 7 -15.54 -16.34 1.24
N LYS A 8 -15.26 -17.05 0.14
CA LYS A 8 -14.22 -18.10 0.13
C LYS A 8 -12.85 -17.54 0.48
N LEU A 9 -12.47 -16.40 -0.12
CA LEU A 9 -11.23 -15.71 0.12
C LEU A 9 -11.10 -15.27 1.59
N ILE A 10 -12.12 -14.59 2.13
CA ILE A 10 -12.16 -14.14 3.53
C ILE A 10 -12.04 -15.34 4.49
N ASN A 11 -12.77 -16.40 4.24
CA ASN A 11 -12.72 -17.61 5.07
C ASN A 11 -11.33 -18.26 5.06
N TRP A 12 -10.65 -18.28 3.92
CA TRP A 12 -9.28 -18.77 3.82
C TRP A 12 -8.32 -17.91 4.66
N ILE A 13 -8.41 -16.59 4.54
CA ILE A 13 -7.60 -15.65 5.31
C ILE A 13 -7.81 -15.85 6.82
N LEU A 14 -9.05 -15.97 7.27
CA LEU A 14 -9.38 -16.19 8.68
C LEU A 14 -8.83 -17.52 9.22
N ARG A 15 -8.90 -18.61 8.45
CA ARG A 15 -8.27 -19.88 8.83
C ARG A 15 -6.76 -19.76 8.90
N TYR A 16 -6.14 -19.11 7.92
CA TYR A 16 -4.71 -18.87 7.94
C TYR A 16 -4.27 -18.12 9.19
N PHE A 17 -5.03 -17.10 9.59
CA PHE A 17 -4.75 -16.35 10.82
C PHE A 17 -4.97 -17.15 12.10
N ALA A 18 -5.89 -18.10 12.11
CA ALA A 18 -6.11 -18.96 13.25
C ALA A 18 -4.87 -19.79 13.58
N ASP A 19 -4.20 -20.29 12.55
CA ASP A 19 -3.01 -21.15 12.66
C ASP A 19 -1.68 -20.37 12.65
N LEU A 20 -1.71 -19.08 12.31
CA LEU A 20 -0.51 -18.26 12.20
C LEU A 20 0.08 -17.98 13.58
N ASP A 21 1.34 -18.41 13.80
CA ASP A 21 2.07 -18.12 15.01
C ASP A 21 2.83 -16.80 14.88
N ILE A 22 2.36 -15.77 15.59
CA ILE A 22 2.99 -14.46 15.71
C ILE A 22 2.87 -13.97 17.15
N PRO A 23 3.78 -13.10 17.63
CA PRO A 23 3.83 -12.71 19.04
C PRO A 23 2.55 -12.11 19.60
N VAL A 24 1.83 -11.35 18.77
CA VAL A 24 0.65 -10.58 19.20
C VAL A 24 -0.42 -10.59 18.12
N LYS A 25 -1.69 -10.79 18.53
CA LYS A 25 -2.88 -10.65 17.68
C LYS A 25 -3.89 -9.74 18.36
N ARG A 26 -4.43 -8.71 17.65
CA ARG A 26 -5.35 -7.71 18.23
C ARG A 26 -6.69 -7.62 17.51
N GLY A 27 -6.80 -7.96 16.23
CA GLY A 27 -7.98 -7.68 15.37
C GLY A 27 -7.89 -6.22 14.87
N THR A 28 -8.84 -5.70 14.26
CA THR A 28 -9.42 -6.00 12.99
C THR A 28 -8.41 -6.63 12.03
N PHE A 29 -8.60 -7.87 11.66
CA PHE A 29 -7.65 -8.59 10.79
C PHE A 29 -7.91 -8.34 9.31
N ILE A 30 -9.18 -8.14 8.94
CA ILE A 30 -9.63 -7.86 7.58
C ILE A 30 -10.52 -6.63 7.65
N GLU A 31 -10.13 -5.56 6.96
CA GLU A 31 -10.92 -4.35 6.80
C GLU A 31 -11.46 -4.30 5.38
N PHE A 32 -12.79 -4.37 5.25
CA PHE A 32 -13.47 -4.25 3.96
C PHE A 32 -13.55 -2.79 3.57
N ARG A 33 -12.97 -2.44 2.43
CA ARG A 33 -12.98 -1.10 1.86
C ARG A 33 -13.63 -1.14 0.48
N GLN A 34 -14.04 0.02 0.00
CA GLN A 34 -14.59 0.11 -1.35
C GLN A 34 -13.53 -0.31 -2.39
N GLY A 35 -13.76 -1.46 -3.03
CA GLY A 35 -12.90 -1.98 -4.07
C GLY A 35 -11.67 -2.77 -3.62
N MET A 36 -11.43 -2.93 -2.30
CA MET A 36 -10.27 -3.65 -1.79
C MET A 36 -10.49 -4.23 -0.40
N LEU A 37 -9.66 -5.21 -0.02
CA LEU A 37 -9.51 -5.64 1.37
C LEU A 37 -8.14 -5.20 1.88
N ASN A 38 -8.09 -4.61 3.07
CA ASN A 38 -6.85 -4.43 3.81
C ASN A 38 -6.72 -5.56 4.83
N VAL A 39 -5.63 -6.31 4.77
CA VAL A 39 -5.39 -7.51 5.56
C VAL A 39 -4.18 -7.32 6.46
N SER A 40 -4.36 -7.49 7.77
CA SER A 40 -3.34 -7.28 8.78
C SER A 40 -3.18 -8.50 9.69
N PRO A 41 -2.05 -9.22 9.64
CA PRO A 41 -1.82 -10.38 10.52
C PRO A 41 -1.91 -10.07 12.00
N ILE A 42 -1.32 -8.96 12.44
CA ILE A 42 -1.41 -8.52 13.84
C ILE A 42 -2.77 -7.90 14.18
N GLY A 43 -3.46 -7.35 13.18
CA GLY A 43 -4.70 -6.59 13.34
C GLY A 43 -4.49 -5.09 13.51
N ARG A 44 -5.43 -4.32 13.00
CA ARG A 44 -5.33 -2.84 12.94
C ARG A 44 -5.50 -2.15 14.30
N ASN A 45 -6.04 -2.87 15.31
CA ASN A 45 -6.24 -2.35 16.67
C ASN A 45 -4.97 -2.41 17.53
N CYS A 46 -3.82 -2.80 16.96
CA CYS A 46 -2.54 -2.80 17.67
C CYS A 46 -2.08 -1.38 18.00
N SER A 47 -1.37 -1.24 19.12
CA SER A 47 -0.73 0.01 19.52
C SER A 47 0.41 0.40 18.57
N ARG A 48 0.94 1.62 18.72
CA ARG A 48 2.09 2.08 17.93
C ARG A 48 3.33 1.24 18.21
N GLU A 49 3.56 0.88 19.46
CA GLU A 49 4.67 0.04 19.90
C GLU A 49 4.56 -1.36 19.31
N GLU A 50 3.37 -1.99 19.41
CA GLU A 50 3.09 -3.30 18.84
C GLU A 50 3.27 -3.30 17.32
N ARG A 51 2.90 -2.22 16.64
CA ARG A 51 3.11 -2.02 15.20
C ARG A 51 4.58 -2.04 14.83
N ASN A 52 5.41 -1.30 15.58
CA ASN A 52 6.84 -1.22 15.34
C ASN A 52 7.53 -2.57 15.60
N GLU A 53 7.12 -3.28 16.65
CA GLU A 53 7.63 -4.62 16.96
C GLU A 53 7.22 -5.66 15.92
N PHE A 54 5.97 -5.59 15.45
CA PHE A 54 5.51 -6.47 14.38
C PHE A 54 6.25 -6.22 13.06
N GLU A 55 6.54 -4.97 12.70
CA GLU A 55 7.32 -4.66 11.50
C GLU A 55 8.70 -5.32 11.55
N LYS A 56 9.41 -5.22 12.68
CA LYS A 56 10.71 -5.88 12.88
C LYS A 56 10.58 -7.41 12.75
N PHE A 57 9.55 -7.98 13.38
CA PHE A 57 9.28 -9.41 13.31
C PHE A 57 8.96 -9.86 11.87
N ASP A 58 8.11 -9.12 11.17
CA ASP A 58 7.71 -9.42 9.79
C ASP A 58 8.89 -9.34 8.82
N LEU A 59 9.74 -8.32 8.95
CA LEU A 59 10.96 -8.18 8.12
C LEU A 59 11.91 -9.37 8.32
N ALA A 60 12.03 -9.89 9.54
CA ALA A 60 12.89 -11.04 9.85
C ALA A 60 12.26 -12.39 9.41
N ASN A 61 10.94 -12.53 9.54
CA ASN A 61 10.24 -13.81 9.36
C ASN A 61 9.40 -13.88 8.08
N LYS A 62 9.31 -12.77 7.32
CA LYS A 62 8.59 -12.67 6.04
C LYS A 62 7.12 -13.08 6.13
N VAL A 63 6.44 -12.72 7.21
CA VAL A 63 5.07 -13.19 7.51
C VAL A 63 4.10 -12.78 6.41
N ARG A 64 4.07 -11.48 6.05
CA ARG A 64 3.19 -10.95 5.00
C ARG A 64 3.58 -11.47 3.62
N GLU A 65 4.89 -11.50 3.32
CA GLU A 65 5.41 -12.01 2.05
C GLU A 65 4.99 -13.47 1.83
N THR A 66 5.14 -14.32 2.85
CA THR A 66 4.77 -15.73 2.82
C THR A 66 3.26 -15.91 2.62
N MET A 67 2.46 -15.11 3.34
CA MET A 67 1.00 -15.16 3.21
C MET A 67 0.54 -14.74 1.81
N VAL A 68 1.11 -13.66 1.28
CA VAL A 68 0.81 -13.19 -0.09
C VAL A 68 1.18 -14.23 -1.14
N ALA A 69 2.33 -14.91 -0.98
CA ALA A 69 2.72 -15.98 -1.90
C ALA A 69 1.68 -17.12 -1.92
N LYS A 70 1.22 -17.55 -0.75
CA LYS A 70 0.17 -18.59 -0.63
C LYS A 70 -1.17 -18.13 -1.19
N LEU A 71 -1.55 -16.88 -0.99
CA LEU A 71 -2.77 -16.31 -1.56
C LEU A 71 -2.72 -16.26 -3.09
N LYS A 72 -1.57 -15.91 -3.67
CA LYS A 72 -1.37 -15.92 -5.13
C LYS A 72 -1.50 -17.32 -5.71
N GLU A 73 -1.03 -18.34 -5.01
CA GLU A 73 -1.15 -19.73 -5.41
C GLU A 73 -2.60 -20.23 -5.29
N GLU A 74 -3.23 -20.07 -4.12
CA GLU A 74 -4.59 -20.58 -3.85
C GLU A 74 -5.67 -19.89 -4.69
N PHE A 75 -5.50 -18.59 -5.00
CA PHE A 75 -6.47 -17.76 -5.70
C PHE A 75 -5.95 -17.23 -7.06
N ALA A 76 -5.14 -18.02 -7.75
CA ALA A 76 -4.55 -17.64 -9.03
C ALA A 76 -5.59 -17.24 -10.10
N ASP A 77 -6.79 -17.85 -10.05
CA ASP A 77 -7.89 -17.59 -10.98
C ASP A 77 -8.79 -16.40 -10.59
N TYR A 78 -8.46 -15.68 -9.48
CA TYR A 78 -9.29 -14.56 -8.98
C TYR A 78 -8.92 -13.22 -9.60
N ASN A 79 -7.84 -13.13 -10.37
CA ASN A 79 -7.33 -11.88 -10.96
C ASN A 79 -7.17 -10.79 -9.90
N LEU A 80 -6.45 -11.10 -8.82
CA LEU A 80 -6.17 -10.20 -7.73
C LEU A 80 -4.71 -9.71 -7.76
N THR A 81 -4.55 -8.45 -7.41
CA THR A 81 -3.26 -7.84 -7.09
C THR A 81 -3.11 -7.75 -5.57
N TYR A 82 -1.91 -8.02 -5.09
CA TYR A 82 -1.53 -7.99 -3.69
C TYR A 82 -0.39 -6.98 -3.51
N SER A 83 -0.57 -6.01 -2.63
CA SER A 83 0.40 -4.95 -2.38
C SER A 83 0.75 -4.87 -0.90
N ILE A 84 1.99 -5.21 -0.56
CA ILE A 84 2.49 -5.07 0.81
C ILE A 84 2.85 -3.62 1.04
N GLY A 85 2.13 -2.95 1.95
CA GLY A 85 2.32 -1.55 2.28
C GLY A 85 2.31 -1.28 3.77
N GLY A 86 2.94 -0.18 4.19
CA GLY A 86 3.03 0.19 5.60
C GLY A 86 3.73 -0.89 6.46
N GLN A 87 3.45 -0.86 7.77
CA GLN A 87 4.16 -1.68 8.75
C GLN A 87 3.47 -3.00 9.07
N ILE A 88 2.13 -3.08 8.93
CA ILE A 88 1.34 -4.19 9.53
C ILE A 88 0.39 -4.89 8.57
N SER A 89 0.18 -4.39 7.37
CA SER A 89 -0.86 -4.88 6.47
C SER A 89 -0.38 -5.03 5.04
N PHE A 90 -1.19 -5.68 4.25
CA PHE A 90 -1.16 -5.64 2.80
C PHE A 90 -2.57 -5.43 2.25
N ASP A 91 -2.64 -4.89 1.06
CA ASP A 91 -3.89 -4.66 0.35
C ASP A 91 -4.07 -5.72 -0.73
N LEU A 92 -5.30 -6.13 -0.95
CA LEU A 92 -5.67 -6.96 -2.08
C LEU A 92 -6.90 -6.38 -2.79
N PHE A 93 -6.82 -6.32 -4.11
CA PHE A 93 -7.80 -5.67 -4.97
C PHE A 93 -7.80 -6.30 -6.36
N PRO A 94 -8.87 -6.11 -7.16
CA PRO A 94 -8.90 -6.62 -8.52
C PRO A 94 -7.77 -6.05 -9.37
N THR A 95 -7.15 -6.88 -10.19
CA THR A 95 -6.08 -6.45 -11.10
C THR A 95 -6.55 -5.28 -11.97
N GLY A 96 -5.72 -4.25 -12.12
CA GLY A 96 -6.05 -2.99 -12.79
C GLY A 96 -6.79 -1.97 -11.92
N TRP A 97 -6.99 -2.24 -10.62
CA TRP A 97 -7.52 -1.30 -9.62
C TRP A 97 -6.41 -0.72 -8.73
N ASP A 98 -5.18 -0.74 -9.23
CA ASP A 98 -4.04 -0.05 -8.66
C ASP A 98 -4.10 1.47 -8.89
N LYS A 99 -3.06 2.17 -8.48
CA LYS A 99 -3.01 3.64 -8.59
C LYS A 99 -3.07 4.15 -10.04
N THR A 100 -2.78 3.32 -11.04
CA THR A 100 -2.94 3.71 -12.45
C THR A 100 -4.39 3.90 -12.86
N TYR A 101 -5.33 3.37 -12.06
CA TYR A 101 -6.77 3.52 -12.32
C TYR A 101 -7.19 4.99 -12.46
N CYS A 102 -6.57 5.91 -11.72
CA CYS A 102 -6.85 7.34 -11.81
C CYS A 102 -6.49 7.94 -13.19
N LEU A 103 -5.51 7.35 -13.88
CA LEU A 103 -5.03 7.87 -15.17
C LEU A 103 -6.08 7.78 -16.29
N LYS A 104 -7.10 6.91 -16.16
CA LYS A 104 -8.19 6.85 -17.13
C LYS A 104 -9.08 8.09 -17.12
N TYR A 105 -9.06 8.85 -16.02
CA TYR A 105 -9.83 10.10 -15.89
C TYR A 105 -9.05 11.33 -16.34
N LEU A 106 -7.77 11.13 -16.70
CA LEU A 106 -6.89 12.17 -17.23
C LEU A 106 -6.73 11.91 -18.73
N ALA A 107 -7.43 12.70 -19.56
CA ALA A 107 -7.28 12.58 -21.01
C ALA A 107 -5.85 12.99 -21.42
N GLU A 108 -5.26 12.26 -22.37
CA GLU A 108 -3.89 12.53 -22.82
C GLU A 108 -3.73 13.93 -23.45
N ALA A 109 -4.82 14.48 -24.00
CA ALA A 109 -4.81 15.81 -24.61
C ALA A 109 -4.89 16.97 -23.61
N ASP A 110 -5.18 16.69 -22.33
CA ASP A 110 -5.39 17.74 -21.32
C ASP A 110 -4.12 18.09 -20.55
N PHE A 111 -3.07 17.26 -20.64
CA PHE A 111 -1.85 17.41 -19.87
C PHE A 111 -0.62 17.07 -20.72
N ASP A 112 0.37 17.94 -20.73
CA ASP A 112 1.66 17.71 -21.40
C ASP A 112 2.48 16.67 -20.60
N GLU A 113 2.44 16.75 -19.27
CA GLU A 113 3.16 15.86 -18.36
C GLU A 113 2.33 15.55 -17.12
N ILE A 114 2.44 14.32 -16.61
CA ILE A 114 1.84 13.87 -15.35
C ILE A 114 2.97 13.43 -14.44
N HIS A 115 3.21 14.16 -13.37
CA HIS A 115 4.23 13.84 -12.40
C HIS A 115 3.64 13.06 -11.22
N PHE A 116 4.27 11.92 -10.89
CA PHE A 116 3.88 11.10 -9.74
C PHE A 116 5.01 11.08 -8.70
N PHE A 117 4.67 11.27 -7.43
CA PHE A 117 5.58 11.21 -6.29
C PHE A 117 5.14 10.08 -5.35
N GLY A 118 6.05 9.15 -5.03
CA GLY A 118 5.74 8.00 -4.18
C GLY A 118 6.97 7.46 -3.47
N ASP A 119 6.75 6.75 -2.35
CA ASP A 119 7.80 6.13 -1.54
C ASP A 119 7.93 4.62 -1.76
N LYS A 120 6.86 3.95 -2.20
CA LYS A 120 6.82 2.50 -2.45
C LYS A 120 6.91 2.15 -3.94
N THR A 121 7.93 2.69 -4.61
CA THR A 121 8.11 2.63 -6.07
C THR A 121 8.88 1.38 -6.56
N PHE A 122 9.28 0.49 -5.67
CA PHE A 122 9.93 -0.78 -5.99
C PHE A 122 8.89 -1.86 -6.38
N GLU A 123 9.29 -2.87 -7.08
CA GLU A 123 8.43 -3.98 -7.51
C GLU A 123 7.73 -4.63 -6.31
N GLY A 124 6.40 -4.72 -6.37
CA GLY A 124 5.53 -5.16 -5.27
C GLY A 124 5.13 -4.06 -4.28
N GLY A 125 5.67 -2.87 -4.39
CA GLY A 125 5.19 -1.68 -3.68
C GLY A 125 3.93 -1.12 -4.33
N ASN A 126 3.10 -0.42 -3.55
CA ASN A 126 1.81 0.09 -4.02
C ASN A 126 1.88 1.30 -4.95
N ASP A 127 3.07 1.85 -5.17
CA ASP A 127 3.34 2.96 -6.08
C ASP A 127 4.00 2.50 -7.39
N PHE A 128 4.38 1.21 -7.47
CA PHE A 128 5.20 0.71 -8.57
C PHE A 128 4.53 0.89 -9.93
N GLU A 129 3.27 0.51 -10.08
CA GLU A 129 2.56 0.52 -11.35
C GLU A 129 2.41 1.94 -11.91
N ILE A 130 2.01 2.90 -11.06
CA ILE A 130 1.86 4.30 -11.49
C ILE A 130 3.22 4.97 -11.69
N PHE A 131 4.21 4.64 -10.86
CA PHE A 131 5.59 5.15 -11.00
C PHE A 131 6.23 4.70 -12.32
N SER A 132 5.99 3.44 -12.72
CA SER A 132 6.54 2.82 -13.93
C SER A 132 5.66 3.02 -15.18
N SER A 133 4.52 3.68 -15.03
CA SER A 133 3.60 3.92 -16.14
C SER A 133 4.23 4.80 -17.21
N PRO A 134 4.09 4.47 -18.51
CA PRO A 134 4.57 5.35 -19.58
C PRO A 134 3.82 6.70 -19.66
N ARG A 135 2.70 6.84 -18.94
CA ARG A 135 1.93 8.08 -18.85
C ARG A 135 2.37 9.00 -17.72
N THR A 136 3.32 8.60 -16.90
CA THR A 136 3.77 9.39 -15.74
C THR A 136 5.28 9.56 -15.74
N ILE A 137 5.73 10.69 -15.20
CA ILE A 137 7.13 10.92 -14.81
C ILE A 137 7.22 10.63 -13.33
N GLY A 138 7.79 9.46 -12.98
CA GLY A 138 7.87 8.98 -11.60
C GLY A 138 9.00 9.62 -10.82
N HIS A 139 8.71 10.11 -9.60
CA HIS A 139 9.67 10.64 -8.64
C HIS A 139 9.65 9.81 -7.35
N ALA A 140 10.71 9.06 -7.10
CA ALA A 140 10.84 8.31 -5.86
C ALA A 140 11.18 9.25 -4.69
N ILE A 141 10.43 9.11 -3.58
CA ILE A 141 10.63 9.81 -2.32
C ILE A 141 11.01 8.78 -1.25
N ALA A 142 12.30 8.51 -1.13
CA ALA A 142 12.81 7.37 -0.38
C ALA A 142 12.49 7.40 1.13
N ASP A 143 12.32 8.58 1.70
CA ASP A 143 12.08 8.82 3.12
C ASP A 143 10.61 9.07 3.47
N ALA A 144 9.70 9.04 2.47
CA ALA A 144 8.30 9.44 2.62
C ALA A 144 8.12 10.84 3.28
N ASP A 145 9.16 11.70 3.21
CA ASP A 145 9.15 13.01 3.83
C ASP A 145 8.48 14.04 2.92
N PRO A 146 7.44 14.74 3.40
CA PRO A 146 6.81 15.84 2.66
C PRO A 146 7.78 16.94 2.24
N LEU A 147 8.82 17.20 3.02
CA LEU A 147 9.83 18.22 2.69
C LEU A 147 10.66 17.83 1.46
N THR A 148 10.97 16.54 1.31
CA THR A 148 11.65 16.03 0.11
C THR A 148 10.76 16.20 -1.13
N THR A 149 9.47 15.93 -1.01
CA THR A 149 8.50 16.20 -2.09
C THR A 149 8.44 17.67 -2.45
N LEU A 150 8.36 18.56 -1.46
CA LEU A 150 8.33 20.02 -1.69
C LEU A 150 9.60 20.52 -2.37
N LYS A 151 10.79 20.03 -1.99
CA LYS A 151 12.05 20.37 -2.64
C LYS A 151 12.05 19.99 -4.11
N LYS A 152 11.64 18.74 -4.41
CA LYS A 152 11.52 18.27 -5.80
C LYS A 152 10.55 19.11 -6.62
N LEU A 153 9.40 19.47 -6.07
CA LEU A 153 8.43 20.36 -6.70
C LEU A 153 9.01 21.74 -6.97
N SER A 154 9.74 22.29 -5.99
CA SER A 154 10.43 23.60 -6.15
C SER A 154 11.45 23.58 -7.28
N GLU A 155 12.23 22.50 -7.38
CA GLU A 155 13.21 22.32 -8.46
C GLU A 155 12.54 22.20 -9.83
N LEU A 156 11.45 21.41 -9.93
CA LEU A 156 10.72 21.19 -11.19
C LEU A 156 10.04 22.46 -11.71
N PHE A 157 9.43 23.23 -10.83
CA PHE A 157 8.61 24.38 -11.22
C PHE A 157 9.30 25.74 -10.99
N GLY A 158 10.55 25.75 -10.50
CA GLY A 158 11.31 26.97 -10.27
C GLY A 158 10.69 27.90 -9.21
N VAL A 159 9.90 27.33 -8.28
CA VAL A 159 9.24 28.09 -7.21
C VAL A 159 10.02 27.95 -5.90
N ALA A 160 10.01 29.01 -5.07
CA ALA A 160 10.68 28.94 -3.77
C ALA A 160 10.04 27.87 -2.88
N CYS A 161 10.87 26.97 -2.32
CA CYS A 161 10.40 26.04 -1.31
C CYS A 161 9.95 26.82 -0.08
N PRO A 162 8.72 26.60 0.46
CA PRO A 162 8.32 27.23 1.71
C PRO A 162 9.31 26.88 2.80
N SER A 163 9.95 27.89 3.40
CA SER A 163 10.82 27.71 4.55
C SER A 163 9.97 27.22 5.71
N ALA A 164 10.17 25.97 6.11
CA ALA A 164 9.62 25.28 7.28
C ALA A 164 8.11 25.45 7.49
N LEU A 165 7.37 24.37 7.28
CA LEU A 165 6.10 24.17 7.97
C LEU A 165 6.43 24.17 9.48
N SER A 166 6.16 25.27 10.17
CA SER A 166 6.19 25.29 11.63
C SER A 166 5.24 24.19 12.13
N PRO A 167 5.63 23.39 13.13
CA PRO A 167 4.70 22.41 13.69
C PRO A 167 3.44 23.13 14.16
N PRO A 168 2.24 22.53 14.01
CA PRO A 168 1.01 23.13 14.51
C PRO A 168 1.18 23.42 15.99
N GLY A 169 1.00 24.70 16.34
CA GLY A 169 1.21 25.17 17.68
C GLY A 169 0.40 24.39 18.70
N SER A 170 1.09 24.01 19.76
CA SER A 170 0.50 23.55 21.02
C SER A 170 -0.46 24.64 21.56
N HIS A 171 -1.74 24.36 21.49
CA HIS A 171 -2.78 25.00 22.30
C HIS A 171 -3.52 23.93 23.06
#